data_850c628c89e1224dee0444c193dfaeb7
#
_entry.id   850c628c89e1224dee0444c193dfaeb7
#
_cell.length_a   1.000
_cell.length_b   1.000
_cell.length_c   1.000
_cell.angle_alpha   90.00
_cell.angle_beta   90.00
_cell.angle_gamma   90.00
#
_symmetry.space_group_name_H-M   'P 1'
#
loop_
_entity.id
_entity.type
_entity.pdbx_description
1 polymer ?
#
loop_
_entity_poly.entity_id
_entity_poly.type
_entity_poly.pdbx_seq_one_letter_code
_entity_poly.pdbx_strand_id
1 'polypeptide(L)'
;MSEELVAVEASVNSVFYAQPNPGEPTFVKEGDKVEEDTVVCLLEIMKRFRSVPAGVKGTVEKIVATNAAMVKKGEALMYIKPEA
;
A
#
# COMPACT_ATOMS: atom_id res chain seq x y z
N MET A 1 17.45 17.61 8.53
CA MET A 1 17.61 16.59 7.52
C MET A 1 16.27 16.03 7.14
N SER A 2 15.97 16.07 5.88
CA SER A 2 14.70 15.53 5.43
C SER A 2 14.80 14.02 5.34
N GLU A 3 13.73 13.36 5.76
CA GLU A 3 13.66 11.92 5.59
C GLU A 3 12.89 11.64 4.32
N GLU A 4 13.44 10.78 3.49
CA GLU A 4 12.79 10.44 2.24
C GLU A 4 11.76 9.36 2.49
N LEU A 5 10.56 9.60 2.00
CA LEU A 5 9.50 8.61 2.07
C LEU A 5 9.65 7.65 0.90
N VAL A 6 9.34 6.39 1.14
CA VAL A 6 9.36 5.38 0.10
C VAL A 6 7.91 5.19 -0.38
N ALA A 7 7.71 5.36 -1.67
CA ALA A 7 6.39 5.18 -2.25
C ALA A 7 6.15 3.70 -2.55
N VAL A 8 5.00 3.18 -2.12
CA VAL A 8 4.53 1.87 -2.56
C VAL A 8 3.69 2.13 -3.79
N GLU A 9 4.15 1.64 -4.93
CA GLU A 9 3.54 1.96 -6.21
C GLU A 9 2.84 0.75 -6.82
N ALA A 10 1.82 1.02 -7.63
CA ALA A 10 1.17 -0.04 -8.38
C ALA A 10 2.10 -0.51 -9.48
N SER A 11 2.28 -1.82 -9.58
CA SER A 11 3.15 -2.39 -10.62
C SER A 11 2.47 -2.46 -11.98
N VAL A 12 1.14 -2.43 -11.98
CA VAL A 12 0.32 -2.46 -13.20
C VAL A 12 -0.97 -1.69 -12.94
N ASN A 13 -1.68 -1.37 -14.01
CA ASN A 13 -3.01 -0.79 -13.86
C ASN A 13 -3.91 -1.81 -13.17
N SER A 14 -4.59 -1.38 -12.10
CA SER A 14 -5.33 -2.32 -11.26
C SER A 14 -6.33 -1.55 -10.39
N VAL A 15 -7.08 -2.29 -9.58
CA VAL A 15 -7.98 -1.68 -8.59
C VAL A 15 -7.37 -1.88 -7.21
N PHE A 16 -7.25 -0.79 -6.47
CA PHE A 16 -6.63 -0.80 -5.15
C PHE A 16 -7.65 -1.17 -4.08
N TYR A 17 -7.28 -2.11 -3.22
CA TYR A 17 -8.10 -2.46 -2.06
C TYR A 17 -7.24 -2.35 -0.80
N ALA A 18 -7.71 -1.54 0.13
CA ALA A 18 -7.02 -1.33 1.40
C ALA A 18 -7.35 -2.41 2.42
N GLN A 19 -8.35 -3.23 2.16
CA GLN A 19 -8.81 -4.25 3.09
C GLN A 19 -9.10 -5.54 2.33
N PRO A 20 -9.00 -6.69 3.02
CA PRO A 20 -9.17 -7.98 2.32
C PRO A 20 -10.60 -8.21 1.85
N ASN A 21 -11.58 -7.77 2.62
CA ASN A 21 -13.00 -7.92 2.26
C ASN A 21 -13.78 -6.74 2.81
N PRO A 22 -14.94 -6.43 2.22
CA PRO A 22 -15.78 -5.38 2.78
C PRO A 22 -16.14 -5.67 4.23
N GLY A 23 -16.06 -4.65 5.07
CA GLY A 23 -16.39 -4.79 6.48
C GLY A 23 -15.26 -5.28 7.36
N GLU A 24 -14.14 -5.72 6.78
CA GLU A 24 -12.98 -6.12 7.56
C GLU A 24 -12.02 -4.96 7.75
N PRO A 25 -11.17 -4.99 8.79
CA PRO A 25 -10.19 -3.92 9.00
C PRO A 25 -9.24 -3.79 7.82
N THR A 26 -8.72 -2.60 7.63
CA THR A 26 -7.70 -2.37 6.61
C THR A 26 -6.43 -3.12 6.98
N PHE A 27 -5.61 -3.45 5.97
CA PHE A 27 -4.33 -4.10 6.22
C PHE A 27 -3.45 -3.26 7.12
N VAL A 28 -3.39 -1.95 6.86
CA VAL A 28 -2.60 -1.02 7.64
C VAL A 28 -3.33 0.32 7.73
N LYS A 29 -2.91 1.13 8.70
CA LYS A 29 -3.41 2.48 8.90
C LYS A 29 -2.22 3.41 8.96
N GLU A 30 -2.46 4.69 8.72
CA GLU A 30 -1.42 5.70 8.91
C GLU A 30 -0.93 5.63 10.35
N GLY A 31 0.37 5.58 10.52
CA GLY A 31 1.00 5.42 11.82
C GLY A 31 1.40 4.00 12.17
N ASP A 32 0.93 3.01 11.41
CA ASP A 32 1.27 1.61 11.70
C ASP A 32 2.70 1.31 11.29
N LYS A 33 3.35 0.46 12.08
CA LYS A 33 4.68 -0.04 11.73
C LYS A 33 4.54 -1.27 10.84
N VAL A 34 5.40 -1.34 9.83
CA VAL A 34 5.38 -2.44 8.87
C VAL A 34 6.79 -3.01 8.70
N GLU A 35 6.83 -4.27 8.31
CA GLU A 35 8.06 -4.95 7.90
C GLU A 35 8.10 -5.01 6.38
N GLU A 36 9.24 -5.41 5.85
CA GLU A 36 9.42 -5.54 4.40
C GLU A 36 8.34 -6.38 3.73
N ASP A 37 7.97 -7.47 4.37
CA ASP A 37 7.02 -8.42 3.82
C ASP A 37 5.58 -8.23 4.32
N THR A 38 5.33 -7.18 5.09
CA THR A 38 3.98 -6.90 5.57
C THR A 38 3.08 -6.54 4.38
N VAL A 39 1.98 -7.27 4.23
CA VAL A 39 1.01 -6.95 3.18
C VAL A 39 0.28 -5.66 3.56
N VAL A 40 0.35 -4.67 2.69
CA VAL A 40 -0.24 -3.36 2.97
C VAL A 40 -1.50 -3.09 2.14
N CYS A 41 -1.69 -3.83 1.06
CA CYS A 41 -2.88 -3.68 0.24
C CYS A 41 -3.00 -4.83 -0.75
N LEU A 42 -4.12 -4.87 -1.46
CA LEU A 42 -4.32 -5.79 -2.57
C LEU A 42 -4.54 -4.99 -3.84
N LEU A 43 -4.09 -5.55 -4.96
CA LEU A 43 -4.39 -5.02 -6.28
C LEU A 43 -5.16 -6.09 -7.04
N GLU A 44 -6.28 -5.71 -7.61
CA GLU A 44 -7.08 -6.62 -8.43
C GLU A 44 -6.77 -6.37 -9.89
N ILE A 45 -6.36 -7.44 -10.57
CA ILE A 45 -6.01 -7.41 -11.99
C ILE A 45 -6.75 -8.56 -12.64
N MET A 46 -7.71 -8.24 -13.53
CA MET A 46 -8.48 -9.26 -14.26
C MET A 46 -9.07 -10.32 -13.32
N LYS A 47 -9.75 -9.85 -12.26
CA LYS A 47 -10.42 -10.68 -11.26
C LYS A 47 -9.47 -11.52 -10.40
N ARG A 48 -8.18 -11.21 -10.43
CA ARG A 48 -7.20 -11.85 -9.58
C ARG A 48 -6.64 -10.83 -8.61
N PHE A 49 -6.44 -11.24 -7.38
CA PHE A 49 -5.93 -10.36 -6.33
C PHE A 49 -4.46 -10.65 -6.12
N ARG A 50 -3.68 -9.59 -6.03
CA ARG A 50 -2.26 -9.67 -5.77
C ARG A 50 -1.94 -8.92 -4.49
N SER A 51 -1.28 -9.60 -3.55
CA SER A 51 -0.83 -8.95 -2.31
C SER A 51 0.35 -8.04 -2.61
N VAL A 52 0.34 -6.87 -2.01
CA VAL A 52 1.44 -5.92 -2.16
C VAL A 52 2.12 -5.74 -0.82
N PRO A 53 3.40 -6.13 -0.71
CA PRO A 53 4.14 -5.91 0.54
C PRO A 53 4.65 -4.48 0.62
N ALA A 54 4.98 -4.06 1.85
CA ALA A 54 5.52 -2.72 2.07
C ALA A 54 6.84 -2.50 1.33
N GLY A 55 7.67 -3.54 1.26
CA GLY A 55 8.96 -3.46 0.58
C GLY A 55 10.07 -2.82 1.40
N VAL A 56 9.73 -2.16 2.49
CA VAL A 56 10.70 -1.60 3.42
C VAL A 56 10.12 -1.69 4.82
N LYS A 57 11.01 -1.73 5.80
CA LYS A 57 10.61 -1.68 7.20
C LYS A 57 10.49 -0.22 7.62
N GLY A 58 9.37 0.13 8.21
CA GLY A 58 9.16 1.50 8.64
C GLY A 58 7.76 1.74 9.15
N THR A 59 7.30 2.97 8.99
CA THR A 59 5.98 3.40 9.46
C THR A 59 5.18 3.95 8.29
N VAL A 60 3.91 3.55 8.20
CA VAL A 60 3.03 4.09 7.15
C VAL A 60 2.78 5.55 7.47
N GLU A 61 3.29 6.43 6.60
CA GLU A 61 3.19 7.86 6.79
C GLU A 61 1.89 8.42 6.23
N LYS A 62 1.53 7.96 5.04
CA LYS A 62 0.33 8.46 4.38
C LYS A 62 -0.19 7.42 3.39
N ILE A 63 -1.49 7.21 3.40
CA ILE A 63 -2.17 6.36 2.40
C ILE A 63 -2.86 7.30 1.42
N VAL A 64 -2.49 7.22 0.15
CA VAL A 64 -2.95 8.15 -0.88
C VAL A 64 -4.07 7.57 -1.72
N ALA A 65 -4.01 6.27 -2.00
CA ALA A 65 -5.00 5.62 -2.86
C ALA A 65 -6.31 5.40 -2.10
N THR A 66 -7.41 5.50 -2.85
CA THR A 66 -8.73 5.30 -2.28
C THR A 66 -9.15 3.86 -2.47
N ASN A 67 -9.74 3.26 -1.43
CA ASN A 67 -10.22 1.88 -1.49
C ASN A 67 -11.20 1.71 -2.65
N ALA A 68 -11.01 0.64 -3.40
CA ALA A 68 -11.82 0.27 -4.56
C ALA A 68 -11.68 1.22 -5.75
N ALA A 69 -10.66 2.08 -5.75
CA ALA A 69 -10.41 2.99 -6.87
C ALA A 69 -9.38 2.40 -7.83
N MET A 70 -9.50 2.77 -9.10
CA MET A 70 -8.51 2.37 -10.09
C MET A 70 -7.22 3.13 -9.88
N VAL A 71 -6.11 2.40 -10.02
CA VAL A 71 -4.77 3.00 -9.95
C VAL A 71 -4.00 2.59 -11.19
N LYS A 72 -3.09 3.44 -11.62
CA LYS A 72 -2.28 3.19 -12.82
C LYS A 72 -0.88 2.76 -12.42
N LYS A 73 -0.25 2.03 -13.33
CA LYS A 73 1.13 1.62 -13.14
C LYS A 73 2.00 2.83 -12.76
N GLY A 74 2.76 2.68 -11.69
CA GLY A 74 3.63 3.75 -11.20
C GLY A 74 2.96 4.75 -10.27
N GLU A 75 1.65 4.63 -10.10
CA GLU A 75 0.93 5.53 -9.20
C GLU A 75 1.21 5.15 -7.76
N ALA A 76 1.51 6.14 -6.92
CA ALA A 76 1.81 5.90 -5.52
C ALA A 76 0.54 5.52 -4.78
N LEU A 77 0.59 4.43 -4.04
CA LEU A 77 -0.52 3.93 -3.25
C LEU A 77 -0.46 4.46 -1.82
N MET A 78 0.74 4.51 -1.29
CA MET A 78 1.00 5.03 0.05
C MET A 78 2.47 5.36 0.17
N TYR A 79 2.81 6.09 1.23
CA TYR A 79 4.19 6.43 1.53
C TYR A 79 4.57 5.84 2.87
N ILE A 80 5.77 5.27 2.92
CA ILE A 80 6.31 4.67 4.13
C ILE A 80 7.57 5.42 4.52
N LYS A 81 7.65 5.80 5.80
CA LYS A 81 8.86 6.40 6.35
C LYS A 81 9.77 5.26 6.77
N PRO A 82 10.88 5.04 6.06
CA PRO A 82 11.74 3.91 6.38
C PRO A 82 12.38 4.08 7.74
N GLU A 83 12.57 2.97 8.41
CA GLU A 83 13.24 2.95 9.71
C GLU A 83 14.73 3.00 9.46
N ALA A 84 15.38 3.87 10.20
CA ALA A 84 16.83 4.03 10.08
C ALA A 84 17.59 2.87 10.71
#